data_7eb2b0da52b8dae7e4c81d2fa9b2be5c
#
_entry.id   7eb2b0da52b8dae7e4c81d2fa9b2be5c
#
_cell.length_a   1.000
_cell.length_b   1.000
_cell.length_c   1.000
_cell.angle_alpha   90.00
_cell.angle_beta   90.00
_cell.angle_gamma   90.00
#
_symmetry.space_group_name_H-M   'P 1'
#
loop_
_entity.id
_entity.type
_entity.pdbx_description
1 polymer ?
#
loop_
_entity_poly.entity_id
_entity_poly.type
_entity_poly.pdbx_seq_one_letter_code
_entity_poly.pdbx_strand_id
1 'polypeptide(L)'
;MAIYKYSNKVEAVWENADHCSCGSNDCHPNSHRECGICHETIFYGSHETVQNQRNSRGAWNLDHIKPISRGGSNQTKNLQAVHIFCNRSKGNRY
;
A
#
# COMPACT_ATOMS: atom_id res chain seq x y z
N MET A 1 13.41 -9.03 -16.79
CA MET A 1 12.56 -8.13 -16.02
C MET A 1 11.80 -8.93 -14.98
N ALA A 2 11.99 -8.58 -13.74
CA ALA A 2 11.25 -9.23 -12.68
C ALA A 2 9.84 -8.65 -12.67
N ILE A 3 8.86 -9.52 -12.78
CA ILE A 3 7.48 -9.10 -12.76
C ILE A 3 6.85 -9.67 -11.50
N TYR A 4 6.54 -8.80 -10.56
CA TYR A 4 5.78 -9.19 -9.40
C TYR A 4 4.32 -9.14 -9.76
N LYS A 5 3.65 -10.23 -9.53
CA LYS A 5 2.20 -10.23 -9.66
C LYS A 5 1.62 -10.65 -8.32
N TYR A 6 1.00 -9.69 -7.67
CA TYR A 6 0.37 -9.94 -6.39
C TYR A 6 -1.03 -10.53 -6.62
N SER A 7 -1.72 -10.87 -5.54
CA SER A 7 -3.09 -11.35 -5.65
C SER A 7 -3.97 -10.27 -6.30
N ASN A 8 -5.11 -10.69 -6.86
CA ASN A 8 -6.03 -9.74 -7.49
C ASN A 8 -6.47 -8.65 -6.53
N LYS A 9 -6.66 -9.00 -5.26
CA LYS A 9 -7.06 -8.03 -4.24
C LYS A 9 -5.96 -6.98 -4.03
N VAL A 10 -4.72 -7.41 -3.90
CA VAL A 10 -3.59 -6.49 -3.69
C VAL A 10 -3.43 -5.57 -4.90
N GLU A 11 -3.54 -6.13 -6.11
CA GLU A 11 -3.43 -5.33 -7.32
C GLU A 11 -4.53 -4.28 -7.40
N ALA A 12 -5.76 -4.66 -7.07
CA ALA A 12 -6.89 -3.73 -7.13
C ALA A 12 -6.71 -2.59 -6.12
N VAL A 13 -6.21 -2.90 -4.93
CA VAL A 13 -5.98 -1.87 -3.92
C VAL A 13 -4.84 -0.94 -4.35
N TRP A 14 -3.78 -1.48 -4.94
CA TRP A 14 -2.70 -0.65 -5.49
C TRP A 14 -3.25 0.32 -6.55
N GLU A 15 -4.08 -0.17 -7.45
CA GLU A 15 -4.63 0.66 -8.53
C GLU A 15 -5.57 1.75 -8.02
N ASN A 16 -6.15 1.57 -6.84
CA ASN A 16 -7.01 2.58 -6.23
C ASN A 16 -6.23 3.60 -5.39
N ALA A 17 -4.94 3.36 -5.16
CA ALA A 17 -4.12 4.31 -4.42
C ALA A 17 -3.89 5.59 -5.22
N ASP A 18 -3.69 6.69 -4.53
CA ASP A 18 -3.44 7.97 -5.19
C ASP A 18 -2.11 7.96 -5.92
N HIS A 19 -2.04 8.68 -7.03
CA HIS A 19 -0.81 8.81 -7.79
C HIS A 19 0.24 9.58 -6.99
N CYS A 20 1.48 9.09 -7.04
CA CYS A 20 2.59 9.75 -6.37
C CYS A 20 2.93 11.05 -7.11
N SER A 21 3.30 12.07 -6.34
CA SER A 21 3.71 13.37 -6.89
C SER A 21 5.11 13.76 -6.42
N CYS A 22 6.02 12.75 -6.28
CA CYS A 22 7.35 13.00 -5.75
C CYS A 22 8.27 13.77 -6.71
N GLY A 23 7.87 13.91 -7.99
CA GLY A 23 8.65 14.67 -8.96
C GLY A 23 9.81 13.91 -9.57
N SER A 24 10.03 12.65 -9.17
CA SER A 24 11.09 11.83 -9.75
C SER A 24 10.76 11.44 -11.18
N ASN A 25 11.78 11.32 -12.04
CA ASN A 25 11.58 10.84 -13.40
C ASN A 25 11.08 9.38 -13.43
N ASP A 26 11.34 8.63 -12.35
CA ASP A 26 10.89 7.25 -12.23
C ASP A 26 9.52 7.13 -11.60
N CYS A 27 8.89 8.26 -11.28
CA CYS A 27 7.59 8.25 -10.64
C CYS A 27 6.50 7.89 -11.65
N HIS A 28 6.04 6.66 -11.55
CA HIS A 28 5.07 6.10 -12.49
C HIS A 28 4.02 5.33 -11.71
N PRO A 29 2.73 5.40 -12.10
CA PRO A 29 1.67 4.72 -11.34
C PRO A 29 1.86 3.22 -11.17
N ASN A 30 2.66 2.58 -12.06
CA ASN A 30 2.96 1.16 -11.94
C ASN A 30 4.09 0.88 -10.96
N SER A 31 4.83 1.90 -10.52
CA SER A 31 5.96 1.73 -9.60
C SER A 31 5.82 2.55 -8.32
N HIS A 32 5.17 3.70 -8.38
CA HIS A 32 5.00 4.60 -7.23
C HIS A 32 3.54 4.96 -7.02
N ARG A 33 3.10 4.93 -5.78
CA ARG A 33 1.79 5.46 -5.37
C ARG A 33 1.97 6.14 -4.02
N GLU A 34 0.91 6.76 -3.51
CA GLU A 34 0.94 7.38 -2.18
C GLU A 34 0.36 6.46 -1.13
N CYS A 35 1.02 6.41 0.03
CA CYS A 35 0.48 5.77 1.21
C CYS A 35 -0.85 6.41 1.58
N GLY A 36 -1.88 5.61 1.86
CA GLY A 36 -3.20 6.12 2.20
C GLY A 36 -3.26 6.82 3.55
N ILE A 37 -2.21 6.73 4.37
CA ILE A 37 -2.18 7.35 5.70
C ILE A 37 -1.31 8.61 5.70
N CYS A 38 -0.03 8.47 5.33
CA CYS A 38 0.90 9.60 5.42
C CYS A 38 1.12 10.33 4.09
N HIS A 39 0.62 9.77 2.99
CA HIS A 39 0.72 10.34 1.64
C HIS A 39 2.15 10.43 1.09
N GLU A 40 3.11 9.78 1.74
CA GLU A 40 4.44 9.63 1.19
C GLU A 40 4.50 8.42 0.26
N THR A 41 5.57 8.33 -0.53
CA THR A 41 5.67 7.33 -1.59
C THR A 41 5.77 5.90 -1.07
N ILE A 42 5.02 4.99 -1.69
CA ILE A 42 5.19 3.55 -1.56
C ILE A 42 5.61 3.00 -2.92
N PHE A 43 6.38 1.91 -2.90
CA PHE A 43 6.94 1.31 -4.12
C PHE A 43 6.26 -0.02 -4.41
N TYR A 44 5.75 -0.16 -5.62
CA TYR A 44 5.02 -1.36 -6.02
C TYR A 44 5.79 -2.65 -5.66
N GLY A 45 7.07 -2.69 -5.97
CA GLY A 45 7.91 -3.88 -5.75
C GLY A 45 8.27 -4.15 -4.29
N SER A 46 7.81 -3.31 -3.35
CA SER A 46 8.18 -3.43 -1.94
C SER A 46 7.03 -3.88 -1.05
N HIS A 47 6.05 -4.59 -1.63
CA HIS A 47 4.97 -5.19 -0.83
C HIS A 47 5.57 -6.16 0.19
N GLU A 48 4.90 -6.30 1.34
CA GLU A 48 5.43 -7.09 2.46
C GLU A 48 5.73 -8.55 2.11
N THR A 49 5.12 -9.08 1.03
CA THR A 49 5.38 -10.44 0.60
C THR A 49 6.70 -10.60 -0.16
N VAL A 50 7.32 -9.49 -0.57
CA VAL A 50 8.58 -9.55 -1.30
C VAL A 50 9.71 -9.68 -0.31
N GLN A 51 10.53 -10.74 -0.48
CA GLN A 51 11.62 -11.02 0.43
C GLN A 51 12.58 -9.84 0.52
N ASN A 52 13.01 -9.52 1.74
CA ASN A 52 13.98 -8.47 2.04
C ASN A 52 13.49 -7.03 1.77
N GLN A 53 12.19 -6.83 1.54
CA GLN A 53 11.65 -5.50 1.29
C GLN A 53 10.87 -4.92 2.46
N ARG A 54 10.62 -5.70 3.51
CA ARG A 54 9.71 -5.29 4.59
C ARG A 54 10.19 -4.06 5.35
N ASN A 55 11.50 -3.84 5.39
CA ASN A 55 12.08 -2.69 6.10
C ASN A 55 12.50 -1.58 5.15
N SER A 56 12.18 -1.69 3.86
CA SER A 56 12.52 -0.63 2.91
C SER A 56 11.61 0.57 3.13
N ARG A 57 12.09 1.74 2.68
CA ARG A 57 11.38 3.00 2.88
C ARG A 57 9.98 2.99 2.27
N GLY A 58 9.81 2.34 1.13
CA GLY A 58 8.53 2.28 0.43
C GLY A 58 7.77 0.99 0.67
N ALA A 59 8.16 0.19 1.67
CA ALA A 59 7.50 -1.07 1.96
C ALA A 59 6.06 -0.85 2.41
N TRP A 60 5.15 -1.66 1.88
CA TRP A 60 3.73 -1.44 2.07
C TRP A 60 2.97 -2.75 2.25
N ASN A 61 1.78 -2.62 2.79
CA ASN A 61 0.81 -3.70 2.86
C ASN A 61 -0.59 -3.09 2.80
N LEU A 62 -1.61 -3.92 2.99
CA LEU A 62 -3.00 -3.47 2.96
C LEU A 62 -3.50 -3.18 4.36
N ASP A 63 -4.29 -2.12 4.48
CA ASP A 63 -4.92 -1.72 5.73
C ASP A 63 -6.41 -1.57 5.50
N HIS A 64 -7.20 -2.00 6.49
CA HIS A 64 -8.64 -1.76 6.49
C HIS A 64 -8.87 -0.32 6.91
N ILE A 65 -9.47 0.49 6.02
CA ILE A 65 -9.77 1.89 6.35
C ILE A 65 -10.63 1.93 7.59
N LYS A 66 -11.73 1.17 7.59
CA LYS A 66 -12.52 0.93 8.80
C LYS A 66 -12.15 -0.46 9.32
N PRO A 67 -11.59 -0.56 10.53
CA PRO A 67 -11.15 -1.85 11.05
C PRO A 67 -12.27 -2.89 11.11
N ILE A 68 -11.91 -4.15 10.88
CA ILE A 68 -12.84 -5.26 11.00
C ILE A 68 -13.48 -5.26 12.39
N SER A 69 -12.70 -5.00 13.43
CA SER A 69 -13.18 -4.96 14.81
C SER A 69 -14.22 -3.86 15.05
N ARG A 70 -14.35 -2.91 14.12
CA ARG A 70 -15.33 -1.83 14.20
C ARG A 70 -16.40 -1.94 13.12
N GLY A 71 -16.56 -3.13 12.53
CA GLY A 71 -17.58 -3.38 11.53
C GLY A 71 -17.13 -3.14 10.09
N GLY A 72 -15.85 -2.97 9.86
CA GLY A 72 -15.32 -2.82 8.51
C GLY A 72 -15.39 -4.11 7.72
N SER A 73 -15.36 -4.00 6.39
CA SER A 73 -15.43 -5.15 5.50
C SER A 73 -14.06 -5.46 4.89
N ASN A 74 -13.96 -6.62 4.24
CA ASN A 74 -12.79 -7.03 3.46
C ASN A 74 -12.89 -6.62 1.99
N GLN A 75 -13.89 -5.84 1.62
CA GLN A 75 -14.05 -5.39 0.24
C GLN A 75 -12.95 -4.39 -0.10
N THR A 76 -12.54 -4.38 -1.38
CA THR A 76 -11.45 -3.50 -1.81
C THR A 76 -11.72 -2.04 -1.52
N LYS A 77 -12.99 -1.60 -1.53
CA LYS A 77 -13.35 -0.22 -1.21
C LYS A 77 -13.01 0.17 0.23
N ASN A 78 -12.82 -0.83 1.11
CA ASN A 78 -12.43 -0.60 2.50
C ASN A 78 -10.96 -0.89 2.75
N LEU A 79 -10.18 -1.08 1.69
CA LEU A 79 -8.75 -1.37 1.80
C LEU A 79 -7.94 -0.25 1.18
N GLN A 80 -6.77 -0.01 1.74
CA GLN A 80 -5.84 0.98 1.21
C GLN A 80 -4.42 0.45 1.32
N ALA A 81 -3.57 0.87 0.36
CA ALA A 81 -2.15 0.55 0.39
C ALA A 81 -1.46 1.57 1.28
N VAL A 82 -0.71 1.11 2.26
CA VAL A 82 -0.08 1.99 3.25
C VAL A 82 1.31 1.45 3.58
N HIS A 83 2.18 2.33 4.08
CA HIS A 83 3.46 1.84 4.62
C HIS A 83 3.19 0.85 5.74
N ILE A 84 4.06 -0.16 5.84
CA ILE A 84 3.95 -1.15 6.91
C ILE A 84 3.99 -0.48 8.27
N PHE A 85 4.90 0.49 8.46
CA PHE A 85 5.00 1.19 9.74
C PHE A 85 3.78 2.08 10.01
N CYS A 86 3.16 2.65 8.97
CA CYS A 86 1.93 3.43 9.15
C CYS A 86 0.78 2.54 9.59
N ASN A 87 0.67 1.36 8.99
CA ASN A 87 -0.34 0.37 9.36
C ASN A 87 -0.16 -0.04 10.82
N ARG A 88 1.07 -0.33 11.21
CA ARG A 88 1.39 -0.73 12.58
C ARG A 88 1.04 0.37 13.57
N SER A 89 1.36 1.62 13.24
CA SER A 89 1.07 2.76 14.11
C SER A 89 -0.42 3.03 14.22
N LYS A 90 -1.17 2.81 13.14
CA LYS A 90 -2.63 3.00 13.15
C LYS A 90 -3.30 1.95 14.04
N GLY A 91 -2.82 0.70 14.00
CA GLY A 91 -3.45 -0.39 14.70
C GLY A 91 -4.88 -0.57 14.25
N ASN A 92 -5.84 -0.63 15.19
CA ASN A 92 -7.25 -0.75 14.87
C ASN A 92 -8.01 0.57 15.03
N ARG A 93 -7.29 1.69 14.98
CA ARG A 93 -7.96 3.01 14.96
C ARG A 93 -8.55 3.26 13.58
N TYR A 94 -9.55 4.10 13.57
CA TYR A 94 -10.25 4.43 12.33
C TYR A 94 -9.78 5.77 11.75
#